data_6c23f8be05b6ab75d8137da1bfb1f271
#
_entry.id   6c23f8be05b6ab75d8137da1bfb1f271
#
_cell.length_a   1.000
_cell.length_b   1.000
_cell.length_c   1.000
_cell.angle_alpha   90.00
_cell.angle_beta   90.00
_cell.angle_gamma   90.00
#
_symmetry.space_group_name_H-M   'P 1'
#
loop_
_entity.id
_entity.type
_entity.pdbx_description
1 polymer ?
#
loop_
_entity_poly.entity_id
_entity_poly.type
_entity_poly.pdbx_seq_one_letter_code
_entity_poly.pdbx_strand_id
1 'polypeptide(L)'
;SDEELVVRWSEHVVWQYFSGQAYYTPKLPCDATQIGRFRSAIGEAGVEELLKATIDAAVQMKAIRPAEFERVIVDTTVQEKAIAHPVDSRLLDIARAKIVQAARSVGITLKQTFVKEAKELRRKAGGYAHAKQFRRLKRVLKRQRTILGIVLREIQRKLAETAVENTQALAQLTTLLERAERLRTQQPKDKNKLYALHAPEVECIGKGKARKPYEFGVKASIAVTHKQGLIVGARSFPGNPYDGHTLKEQLEQTSILLEDVGVVPRHVMVDLGFRGVDRDNPRVQIVHRGKAKSLNRQQRRWLKRRQAVEPTIGH
;
A
#
# COMPACT_ATOMS: atom_id res chain seq x y z
N SER A 1 -11.02 0.55 9.00
CA SER A 1 -11.19 1.81 8.22
C SER A 1 -11.25 3.01 9.14
N ASP A 2 -11.15 4.23 8.59
CA ASP A 2 -11.26 5.45 9.38
C ASP A 2 -12.66 5.60 9.97
N GLU A 3 -13.69 5.21 9.24
CA GLU A 3 -15.07 5.16 9.70
C GLU A 3 -15.20 4.20 10.90
N GLU A 4 -14.63 3.02 10.81
CA GLU A 4 -14.65 2.04 11.89
C GLU A 4 -13.88 2.54 13.12
N LEU A 5 -12.76 3.24 12.93
CA LEU A 5 -11.96 3.79 14.02
C LEU A 5 -12.75 4.80 14.85
N VAL A 6 -13.44 5.75 14.21
CA VAL A 6 -14.21 6.76 14.94
C VAL A 6 -15.44 6.17 15.65
N VAL A 7 -16.08 5.16 15.04
CA VAL A 7 -17.20 4.43 15.67
C VAL A 7 -16.70 3.65 16.90
N ARG A 8 -15.64 2.85 16.75
CA ARG A 8 -15.07 2.09 17.88
C ARG A 8 -14.61 3.01 19.02
N TRP A 9 -14.06 4.18 18.69
CA TRP A 9 -13.68 5.13 19.74
C TRP A 9 -14.90 5.56 20.57
N SER A 10 -16.03 5.87 19.93
CA SER A 10 -17.23 6.28 20.64
C SER A 10 -17.85 5.18 21.51
N GLU A 11 -17.51 3.92 21.27
CA GLU A 11 -17.99 2.76 22.02
C GLU A 11 -17.00 2.27 23.09
N HIS A 12 -15.75 2.76 23.09
CA HIS A 12 -14.67 2.18 23.87
C HIS A 12 -14.14 3.13 24.96
N VAL A 13 -14.57 2.94 26.19
CA VAL A 13 -14.22 3.81 27.34
C VAL A 13 -12.71 3.96 27.58
N VAL A 14 -11.90 2.89 27.34
CA VAL A 14 -10.44 2.94 27.52
C VAL A 14 -9.81 3.85 26.48
N TRP A 15 -10.30 3.85 25.24
CA TRP A 15 -9.78 4.74 24.19
C TRP A 15 -10.16 6.19 24.48
N GLN A 16 -11.37 6.43 24.97
CA GLN A 16 -11.80 7.76 25.41
C GLN A 16 -10.93 8.27 26.56
N TYR A 17 -10.71 7.46 27.59
CA TYR A 17 -9.84 7.80 28.70
C TYR A 17 -8.39 8.09 28.24
N PHE A 18 -7.83 7.24 27.39
CA PHE A 18 -6.50 7.43 26.80
C PHE A 18 -6.38 8.75 26.03
N SER A 19 -7.43 9.16 25.30
CA SER A 19 -7.47 10.43 24.56
C SER A 19 -7.90 11.64 25.42
N GLY A 20 -7.92 11.51 26.75
CA GLY A 20 -8.11 12.62 27.70
C GLY A 20 -9.57 12.91 28.05
N GLN A 21 -10.53 12.02 27.71
CA GLN A 21 -11.90 12.20 28.14
C GLN A 21 -12.08 11.82 29.62
N ALA A 22 -12.56 12.76 30.44
CA ALA A 22 -12.85 12.50 31.84
C ALA A 22 -14.16 11.71 32.04
N TYR A 23 -15.10 11.83 31.12
CA TYR A 23 -16.41 11.18 31.15
C TYR A 23 -16.70 10.49 29.82
N TYR A 24 -17.46 9.40 29.90
CA TYR A 24 -17.90 8.70 28.70
C TYR A 24 -18.79 9.57 27.83
N THR A 25 -18.52 9.59 26.54
CA THR A 25 -19.36 10.26 25.53
C THR A 25 -19.66 9.30 24.36
N PRO A 26 -20.92 9.08 24.01
CA PRO A 26 -21.28 8.23 22.87
C PRO A 26 -21.16 8.95 21.52
N LYS A 27 -20.68 10.19 21.50
CA LYS A 27 -20.51 10.98 20.28
C LYS A 27 -19.23 10.59 19.56
N LEU A 28 -19.25 10.61 18.23
CA LEU A 28 -18.04 10.45 17.44
C LEU A 28 -17.05 11.58 17.75
N PRO A 29 -15.75 11.26 17.88
CA PRO A 29 -14.72 12.27 18.21
C PRO A 29 -14.53 13.28 17.09
N CYS A 30 -14.71 12.84 15.85
CA CYS A 30 -14.58 13.65 14.63
C CYS A 30 -15.24 12.96 13.44
N ASP A 31 -15.34 13.65 12.32
CA ASP A 31 -15.67 13.03 11.04
C ASP A 31 -14.50 12.17 10.54
N ALA A 32 -14.77 10.97 10.02
CA ALA A 32 -13.74 10.04 9.54
C ALA A 32 -12.80 10.65 8.50
N THR A 33 -13.28 11.60 7.68
CA THR A 33 -12.45 12.28 6.69
C THR A 33 -11.37 13.17 7.32
N GLN A 34 -11.56 13.62 8.56
CA GLN A 34 -10.55 14.43 9.28
C GLN A 34 -9.30 13.62 9.58
N ILE A 35 -9.42 12.30 9.82
CA ILE A 35 -8.26 11.41 10.03
C ILE A 35 -7.40 11.36 8.77
N GLY A 36 -8.03 11.24 7.59
CA GLY A 36 -7.33 11.28 6.31
C GLY A 36 -6.66 12.65 6.04
N ARG A 37 -7.36 13.75 6.36
CA ARG A 37 -6.81 15.11 6.26
C ARG A 37 -5.62 15.31 7.21
N PHE A 38 -5.73 14.83 8.45
CA PHE A 38 -4.63 14.88 9.43
C PHE A 38 -3.39 14.13 8.93
N ARG A 39 -3.54 12.87 8.45
CA ARG A 39 -2.41 12.12 7.87
C ARG A 39 -1.78 12.85 6.68
N SER A 40 -2.59 13.48 5.84
CA SER A 40 -2.08 14.26 4.70
C SER A 40 -1.34 15.52 5.15
N ALA A 41 -1.78 16.16 6.23
CA ALA A 41 -1.18 17.37 6.78
C ALA A 41 0.17 17.10 7.45
N ILE A 42 0.28 16.04 8.27
CA ILE A 42 1.53 15.68 8.95
C ILE A 42 2.55 15.06 7.99
N GLY A 43 2.08 14.43 6.89
CA GLY A 43 2.93 13.76 5.91
C GLY A 43 3.70 12.57 6.46
N GLU A 44 4.70 12.10 5.71
CA GLU A 44 5.54 10.96 6.08
C GLU A 44 6.39 11.26 7.32
N ALA A 45 7.01 12.43 7.37
CA ALA A 45 7.84 12.86 8.49
C ALA A 45 7.05 12.92 9.81
N GLY A 46 5.84 13.48 9.80
CA GLY A 46 5.01 13.54 11.01
C GLY A 46 4.51 12.18 11.48
N VAL A 47 4.28 11.22 10.56
CA VAL A 47 3.97 9.82 10.94
C VAL A 47 5.18 9.14 11.58
N GLU A 48 6.38 9.41 11.08
CA GLU A 48 7.63 8.89 11.66
C GLU A 48 7.89 9.45 13.06
N GLU A 49 7.67 10.76 13.27
CA GLU A 49 7.71 11.40 14.59
C GLU A 49 6.69 10.81 15.58
N LEU A 50 5.47 10.51 15.14
CA LEU A 50 4.49 9.81 15.98
C LEU A 50 4.97 8.42 16.40
N LEU A 51 5.60 7.68 15.50
CA LEU A 51 6.16 6.37 15.81
C LEU A 51 7.31 6.50 16.81
N LYS A 52 8.20 7.48 16.63
CA LYS A 52 9.29 7.79 17.56
C LYS A 52 8.75 8.14 18.95
N ALA A 53 7.76 9.02 19.04
CA ALA A 53 7.11 9.38 20.31
C ALA A 53 6.50 8.16 21.03
N THR A 54 5.97 7.18 20.27
CA THR A 54 5.45 5.93 20.86
C THR A 54 6.58 5.09 21.47
N ILE A 55 7.75 5.04 20.83
CA ILE A 55 8.94 4.34 21.34
C ILE A 55 9.43 5.02 22.62
N ASP A 56 9.57 6.34 22.61
CA ASP A 56 10.03 7.14 23.75
C ASP A 56 9.10 6.99 24.96
N ALA A 57 7.79 7.05 24.73
CA ALA A 57 6.79 6.81 25.76
C ALA A 57 6.94 5.41 26.39
N ALA A 58 7.16 4.37 25.58
CA ALA A 58 7.34 3.01 26.08
C ALA A 58 8.60 2.87 26.96
N VAL A 59 9.67 3.60 26.64
CA VAL A 59 10.90 3.66 27.46
C VAL A 59 10.66 4.44 28.75
N GLN A 60 10.06 5.63 28.68
CA GLN A 60 9.75 6.46 29.84
C GLN A 60 8.83 5.76 30.84
N MET A 61 7.81 5.06 30.35
CA MET A 61 6.89 4.25 31.15
C MET A 61 7.54 2.97 31.69
N LYS A 62 8.80 2.68 31.35
CA LYS A 62 9.52 1.44 31.70
C LYS A 62 8.81 0.17 31.20
N ALA A 63 7.96 0.29 30.17
CA ALA A 63 7.31 -0.85 29.51
C ALA A 63 8.32 -1.70 28.74
N ILE A 64 9.39 -1.09 28.25
CA ILE A 64 10.50 -1.75 27.55
C ILE A 64 11.83 -1.22 28.10
N ARG A 65 12.78 -2.12 28.33
CA ARG A 65 14.16 -1.74 28.70
C ARG A 65 14.97 -1.52 27.43
N PRO A 66 15.91 -0.55 27.40
CA PRO A 66 16.73 -0.27 26.23
C PRO A 66 17.39 -1.51 25.59
N ALA A 67 17.97 -2.41 26.39
CA ALA A 67 18.57 -3.66 25.88
C ALA A 67 17.61 -4.59 25.12
N GLU A 68 16.31 -4.42 25.25
CA GLU A 68 15.32 -5.26 24.55
C GLU A 68 15.15 -4.85 23.08
N PHE A 69 15.57 -3.64 22.69
CA PHE A 69 15.61 -3.17 21.30
C PHE A 69 16.76 -3.80 20.49
N GLU A 70 17.76 -4.41 21.12
CA GLU A 70 18.82 -5.14 20.41
C GLU A 70 18.28 -6.33 19.59
N ARG A 71 17.06 -6.78 19.89
CA ARG A 71 16.44 -7.94 19.22
C ARG A 71 15.13 -7.55 18.61
N VAL A 72 15.06 -7.61 17.29
CA VAL A 72 13.86 -7.29 16.52
C VAL A 72 13.42 -8.45 15.65
N ILE A 73 12.13 -8.51 15.39
CA ILE A 73 11.55 -9.38 14.38
C ILE A 73 11.19 -8.48 13.21
N VAL A 74 11.63 -8.84 12.01
CA VAL A 74 11.27 -8.13 10.79
C VAL A 74 10.51 -9.06 9.87
N ASP A 75 9.40 -8.57 9.34
CA ASP A 75 8.58 -9.30 8.38
C ASP A 75 7.99 -8.34 7.35
N THR A 76 7.60 -8.87 6.19
CA THR A 76 6.93 -8.09 5.15
C THR A 76 5.47 -8.46 5.03
N THR A 77 4.66 -7.46 4.76
CA THR A 77 3.24 -7.62 4.49
C THR A 77 2.82 -6.81 3.27
N VAL A 78 1.58 -6.99 2.84
CA VAL A 78 0.95 -6.13 1.84
C VAL A 78 0.01 -5.18 2.54
N GLN A 79 0.29 -3.88 2.46
CA GLN A 79 -0.67 -2.86 2.80
C GLN A 79 -1.69 -2.79 1.67
N GLU A 80 -2.79 -3.51 1.81
CA GLU A 80 -3.85 -3.50 0.81
C GLU A 80 -4.44 -2.12 0.64
N LYS A 81 -4.68 -1.74 -0.61
CA LYS A 81 -5.37 -0.49 -0.94
C LYS A 81 -6.85 -0.77 -1.21
N ALA A 82 -7.70 0.18 -0.84
CA ALA A 82 -9.13 0.14 -1.09
C ALA A 82 -9.44 0.31 -2.58
N ILE A 83 -9.08 -0.68 -3.38
CA ILE A 83 -9.36 -0.74 -4.82
C ILE A 83 -10.33 -1.86 -5.14
N ALA A 84 -11.17 -1.64 -6.13
CA ALA A 84 -11.96 -2.73 -6.67
C ALA A 84 -11.06 -3.72 -7.41
N HIS A 85 -11.35 -5.02 -7.32
CA HIS A 85 -10.58 -6.07 -8.02
C HIS A 85 -10.29 -5.66 -9.47
N PRO A 86 -9.01 -5.58 -9.88
CA PRO A 86 -8.62 -5.02 -11.17
C PRO A 86 -8.94 -6.01 -12.31
N VAL A 87 -9.92 -5.63 -13.11
CA VAL A 87 -10.30 -6.34 -14.34
C VAL A 87 -10.07 -5.40 -15.51
N ASP A 88 -9.35 -5.83 -16.55
CA ASP A 88 -8.97 -4.99 -17.70
C ASP A 88 -10.15 -4.20 -18.28
N SER A 89 -11.30 -4.85 -18.47
CA SER A 89 -12.50 -4.19 -19.01
C SER A 89 -13.02 -3.06 -18.15
N ARG A 90 -12.94 -3.23 -16.81
CA ARG A 90 -13.35 -2.20 -15.85
C ARG A 90 -12.36 -1.05 -15.83
N LEU A 91 -11.05 -1.34 -15.83
CA LEU A 91 -10.00 -0.33 -15.83
C LEU A 91 -10.05 0.55 -17.08
N LEU A 92 -10.24 -0.06 -18.26
CA LEU A 92 -10.37 0.66 -19.53
C LEU A 92 -11.60 1.59 -19.56
N ASP A 93 -12.74 1.13 -19.02
CA ASP A 93 -13.96 1.96 -18.94
C ASP A 93 -13.80 3.12 -17.93
N ILE A 94 -13.22 2.85 -16.76
CA ILE A 94 -12.92 3.89 -15.76
C ILE A 94 -11.96 4.92 -16.33
N ALA A 95 -10.89 4.50 -17.02
CA ALA A 95 -9.95 5.40 -17.65
C ALA A 95 -10.65 6.31 -18.66
N ARG A 96 -11.44 5.73 -19.58
CA ARG A 96 -12.25 6.50 -20.54
C ARG A 96 -13.13 7.54 -19.84
N ALA A 97 -13.87 7.13 -18.81
CA ALA A 97 -14.79 8.03 -18.10
C ALA A 97 -14.05 9.16 -17.40
N LYS A 98 -12.93 8.86 -16.74
CA LYS A 98 -12.14 9.85 -16.00
C LYS A 98 -11.44 10.87 -16.90
N ILE A 99 -10.85 10.45 -18.03
CA ILE A 99 -10.24 11.40 -18.97
C ILE A 99 -11.30 12.27 -19.65
N VAL A 100 -12.51 11.74 -19.97
CA VAL A 100 -13.62 12.53 -20.49
C VAL A 100 -14.09 13.57 -19.46
N GLN A 101 -14.19 13.21 -18.19
CA GLN A 101 -14.56 14.11 -17.11
C GLN A 101 -13.51 15.21 -16.94
N ALA A 102 -12.22 14.85 -16.88
CA ALA A 102 -11.12 15.80 -16.72
C ALA A 102 -10.95 16.71 -17.94
N ALA A 103 -11.21 16.23 -19.16
CA ALA A 103 -11.22 17.08 -20.36
C ALA A 103 -12.31 18.16 -20.28
N ARG A 104 -13.49 17.79 -19.79
CA ARG A 104 -14.59 18.76 -19.60
C ARG A 104 -14.25 19.84 -18.58
N SER A 105 -13.55 19.51 -17.48
CA SER A 105 -13.17 20.50 -16.46
C SER A 105 -12.16 21.53 -16.94
N VAL A 106 -11.46 21.26 -18.05
CA VAL A 106 -10.57 22.21 -18.74
C VAL A 106 -11.18 22.80 -20.02
N GLY A 107 -12.51 22.71 -20.19
CA GLY A 107 -13.24 23.30 -21.32
C GLY A 107 -13.21 22.49 -22.62
N ILE A 108 -12.62 21.28 -22.64
CA ILE A 108 -12.55 20.45 -23.85
C ILE A 108 -13.84 19.65 -24.02
N THR A 109 -14.59 19.91 -25.09
CA THR A 109 -15.79 19.16 -25.51
C THR A 109 -15.42 18.12 -26.54
N LEU A 110 -15.78 16.86 -26.33
CA LEU A 110 -15.51 15.75 -27.23
C LEU A 110 -16.68 15.48 -28.18
N LYS A 111 -16.38 15.09 -29.44
CA LYS A 111 -17.40 14.68 -30.42
C LYS A 111 -18.15 13.44 -29.96
N GLN A 112 -17.44 12.46 -29.37
CA GLN A 112 -18.00 11.23 -28.86
C GLN A 112 -17.35 10.84 -27.55
N THR A 113 -18.16 10.45 -26.56
CA THR A 113 -17.70 9.97 -25.24
C THR A 113 -17.85 8.46 -25.08
N PHE A 114 -18.53 7.79 -26.02
CA PHE A 114 -18.74 6.35 -26.06
C PHE A 114 -19.41 5.74 -24.81
N VAL A 115 -20.18 6.52 -24.05
CA VAL A 115 -20.77 6.08 -22.76
C VAL A 115 -21.66 4.84 -22.94
N LYS A 116 -22.56 4.85 -23.92
CA LYS A 116 -23.50 3.75 -24.19
C LYS A 116 -22.76 2.47 -24.61
N GLU A 117 -21.88 2.58 -25.59
CA GLU A 117 -21.08 1.45 -26.10
C GLU A 117 -20.16 0.87 -25.01
N ALA A 118 -19.50 1.72 -24.22
CA ALA A 118 -18.61 1.28 -23.15
C ALA A 118 -19.36 0.50 -22.05
N LYS A 119 -20.57 0.93 -21.68
CA LYS A 119 -21.44 0.21 -20.75
C LYS A 119 -21.82 -1.19 -21.27
N GLU A 120 -22.17 -1.27 -22.54
CA GLU A 120 -22.51 -2.54 -23.20
C GLU A 120 -21.29 -3.49 -23.27
N LEU A 121 -20.14 -2.98 -23.71
CA LEU A 121 -18.89 -3.74 -23.78
C LEU A 121 -18.47 -4.27 -22.41
N ARG A 122 -18.61 -3.47 -21.35
CA ARG A 122 -18.32 -3.89 -19.97
C ARG A 122 -19.22 -5.03 -19.53
N ARG A 123 -20.53 -4.97 -19.81
CA ARG A 123 -21.48 -6.04 -19.53
C ARG A 123 -21.11 -7.32 -20.30
N LYS A 124 -20.84 -7.21 -21.60
CA LYS A 124 -20.41 -8.35 -22.45
C LYS A 124 -19.11 -8.97 -21.94
N ALA A 125 -18.13 -8.15 -21.53
CA ALA A 125 -16.87 -8.64 -20.97
C ALA A 125 -17.09 -9.50 -19.72
N GLY A 126 -17.94 -9.06 -18.80
CA GLY A 126 -18.31 -9.82 -17.60
C GLY A 126 -18.95 -11.17 -17.94
N GLY A 127 -19.94 -11.18 -18.84
CA GLY A 127 -20.61 -12.41 -19.28
C GLY A 127 -19.65 -13.39 -19.97
N TYR A 128 -18.76 -12.90 -20.85
CA TYR A 128 -17.80 -13.76 -21.54
C TYR A 128 -16.70 -14.29 -20.61
N ALA A 129 -16.29 -13.51 -19.62
CA ALA A 129 -15.34 -13.98 -18.61
C ALA A 129 -15.94 -15.10 -17.76
N HIS A 130 -17.17 -14.91 -17.26
CA HIS A 130 -17.89 -15.91 -16.49
C HIS A 130 -18.11 -17.21 -17.29
N ALA A 131 -18.52 -17.09 -18.55
CA ALA A 131 -18.73 -18.24 -19.46
C ALA A 131 -17.41 -18.81 -20.04
N LYS A 132 -16.23 -18.35 -19.60
CA LYS A 132 -14.91 -18.76 -20.08
C LYS A 132 -14.72 -18.61 -21.60
N GLN A 133 -15.47 -17.71 -22.25
CA GLN A 133 -15.40 -17.44 -23.68
C GLN A 133 -14.28 -16.44 -24.01
N PHE A 134 -13.02 -16.80 -23.75
CA PHE A 134 -11.87 -15.90 -23.81
C PHE A 134 -11.61 -15.28 -25.20
N ARG A 135 -11.95 -15.97 -26.31
CA ARG A 135 -11.81 -15.40 -27.67
C ARG A 135 -12.74 -14.18 -27.82
N ARG A 136 -14.00 -14.29 -27.35
CA ARG A 136 -14.98 -13.18 -27.41
C ARG A 136 -14.57 -12.06 -26.45
N LEU A 137 -14.12 -12.39 -25.24
CA LEU A 137 -13.58 -11.42 -24.29
C LEU A 137 -12.44 -10.60 -24.89
N LYS A 138 -11.46 -11.25 -25.56
CA LYS A 138 -10.36 -10.55 -26.23
C LYS A 138 -10.84 -9.55 -27.29
N ARG A 139 -11.87 -9.86 -28.04
CA ARG A 139 -12.46 -8.93 -29.04
C ARG A 139 -13.07 -7.71 -28.36
N VAL A 140 -13.79 -7.90 -27.25
CA VAL A 140 -14.37 -6.80 -26.45
C VAL A 140 -13.27 -5.90 -25.89
N LEU A 141 -12.24 -6.48 -25.28
CA LEU A 141 -11.10 -5.71 -24.74
C LEU A 141 -10.36 -4.93 -25.85
N LYS A 142 -10.18 -5.53 -27.03
CA LYS A 142 -9.61 -4.83 -28.21
C LYS A 142 -10.45 -3.61 -28.57
N ARG A 143 -11.78 -3.74 -28.62
CA ARG A 143 -12.68 -2.61 -28.92
C ARG A 143 -12.60 -1.52 -27.84
N GLN A 144 -12.59 -1.89 -26.57
CA GLN A 144 -12.43 -0.92 -25.46
C GLN A 144 -11.10 -0.16 -25.55
N ARG A 145 -9.98 -0.83 -25.87
CA ARG A 145 -8.68 -0.18 -26.12
C ARG A 145 -8.73 0.77 -27.33
N THR A 146 -9.44 0.39 -28.40
CA THR A 146 -9.65 1.27 -29.56
C THR A 146 -10.41 2.53 -29.17
N ILE A 147 -11.53 2.40 -28.44
CA ILE A 147 -12.32 3.53 -27.94
C ILE A 147 -11.47 4.46 -27.08
N LEU A 148 -10.74 3.90 -26.11
CA LEU A 148 -9.87 4.69 -25.23
C LEU A 148 -8.82 5.46 -26.05
N GLY A 149 -8.21 4.82 -27.07
CA GLY A 149 -7.26 5.47 -27.97
C GLY A 149 -7.87 6.58 -28.85
N ILE A 150 -9.13 6.44 -29.26
CA ILE A 150 -9.84 7.52 -29.99
C ILE A 150 -10.01 8.73 -29.07
N VAL A 151 -10.52 8.51 -27.86
CA VAL A 151 -10.75 9.59 -26.87
C VAL A 151 -9.44 10.27 -26.49
N LEU A 152 -8.38 9.49 -26.23
CA LEU A 152 -7.05 10.02 -25.93
C LEU A 152 -6.54 10.96 -27.02
N ARG A 153 -6.52 10.51 -28.27
CA ARG A 153 -6.04 11.32 -29.41
C ARG A 153 -6.88 12.58 -29.61
N GLU A 154 -8.20 12.49 -29.45
CA GLU A 154 -9.06 13.66 -29.58
C GLU A 154 -8.78 14.72 -28.50
N ILE A 155 -8.60 14.27 -27.22
CA ILE A 155 -8.26 15.17 -26.13
C ILE A 155 -6.89 15.82 -26.37
N GLN A 156 -5.87 15.03 -26.72
CA GLN A 156 -4.51 15.53 -26.96
C GLN A 156 -4.47 16.57 -28.08
N ARG A 157 -5.18 16.33 -29.18
CA ARG A 157 -5.27 17.28 -30.30
C ARG A 157 -5.93 18.59 -29.87
N LYS A 158 -7.08 18.51 -29.17
CA LYS A 158 -7.80 19.71 -28.70
C LYS A 158 -7.04 20.47 -27.63
N LEU A 159 -6.29 19.75 -26.77
CA LEU A 159 -5.46 20.35 -25.75
C LEU A 159 -4.33 21.21 -26.36
N ALA A 160 -3.78 20.79 -27.50
CA ALA A 160 -2.79 21.58 -28.24
C ALA A 160 -3.37 22.87 -28.84
N GLU A 161 -4.68 22.90 -29.08
CA GLU A 161 -5.40 24.05 -29.69
C GLU A 161 -6.05 24.96 -28.62
N THR A 162 -6.08 24.55 -27.35
CA THR A 162 -6.83 25.26 -26.28
C THR A 162 -5.88 25.84 -25.25
N ALA A 163 -5.97 27.17 -25.02
CA ALA A 163 -5.32 27.79 -23.88
C ALA A 163 -6.07 27.41 -22.58
N VAL A 164 -5.41 26.69 -21.68
CA VAL A 164 -5.97 26.26 -20.38
C VAL A 164 -5.40 27.17 -19.28
N GLU A 165 -6.25 28.00 -18.69
CA GLU A 165 -5.85 28.91 -17.60
C GLU A 165 -5.62 28.15 -16.27
N ASN A 166 -6.39 27.09 -16.01
CA ASN A 166 -6.29 26.33 -14.77
C ASN A 166 -5.14 25.32 -14.84
N THR A 167 -3.95 25.73 -14.41
CA THR A 167 -2.73 24.93 -14.40
C THR A 167 -2.86 23.63 -13.60
N GLN A 168 -3.59 23.63 -12.48
CA GLN A 168 -3.80 22.44 -11.65
C GLN A 168 -4.69 21.40 -12.36
N ALA A 169 -5.78 21.84 -12.98
CA ALA A 169 -6.65 20.95 -13.74
C ALA A 169 -5.94 20.38 -14.97
N LEU A 170 -5.08 21.18 -15.62
CA LEU A 170 -4.24 20.74 -16.73
C LEU A 170 -3.25 19.65 -16.28
N ALA A 171 -2.55 19.83 -15.17
CA ALA A 171 -1.61 18.86 -14.63
C ALA A 171 -2.32 17.53 -14.27
N GLN A 172 -3.52 17.61 -13.68
CA GLN A 172 -4.35 16.43 -13.39
C GLN A 172 -4.78 15.71 -14.66
N LEU A 173 -5.21 16.44 -15.69
CA LEU A 173 -5.58 15.85 -16.99
C LEU A 173 -4.38 15.16 -17.63
N THR A 174 -3.22 15.81 -17.68
CA THR A 174 -1.98 15.24 -18.26
C THR A 174 -1.62 13.91 -17.57
N THR A 175 -1.60 13.90 -16.25
CA THR A 175 -1.35 12.67 -15.47
C THR A 175 -2.37 11.57 -15.78
N LEU A 176 -3.64 11.91 -15.93
CA LEU A 176 -4.67 10.93 -16.28
C LEU A 176 -4.52 10.41 -17.71
N LEU A 177 -4.11 11.25 -18.67
CA LEU A 177 -3.85 10.81 -20.04
C LEU A 177 -2.68 9.81 -20.11
N GLU A 178 -1.59 10.08 -19.40
CA GLU A 178 -0.44 9.17 -19.30
C GLU A 178 -0.84 7.81 -18.70
N ARG A 179 -1.59 7.81 -17.59
CA ARG A 179 -2.09 6.59 -16.97
C ARG A 179 -3.07 5.83 -17.86
N ALA A 180 -3.94 6.55 -18.57
CA ALA A 180 -4.90 5.94 -19.50
C ALA A 180 -4.20 5.31 -20.70
N GLU A 181 -3.14 5.94 -21.24
CA GLU A 181 -2.33 5.35 -22.31
C GLU A 181 -1.58 4.11 -21.82
N ARG A 182 -1.03 4.12 -20.62
CA ARG A 182 -0.42 2.94 -20.00
C ARG A 182 -1.43 1.80 -19.86
N LEU A 183 -2.66 2.05 -19.38
CA LEU A 183 -3.73 1.04 -19.31
C LEU A 183 -4.12 0.49 -20.70
N ARG A 184 -4.14 1.35 -21.73
CA ARG A 184 -4.47 0.96 -23.10
C ARG A 184 -3.45 0.01 -23.71
N THR A 185 -2.17 0.24 -23.43
CA THR A 185 -1.04 -0.48 -24.05
C THR A 185 -0.56 -1.69 -23.25
N GLN A 186 -0.77 -1.70 -21.92
CA GLN A 186 -0.25 -2.76 -21.07
C GLN A 186 -0.73 -4.16 -21.47
N GLN A 187 0.16 -5.13 -21.33
CA GLN A 187 -0.05 -6.54 -21.67
C GLN A 187 -0.17 -7.41 -20.39
N PRO A 188 -0.74 -8.62 -20.47
CA PRO A 188 -0.90 -9.50 -19.30
C PRO A 188 0.38 -9.83 -18.56
N LYS A 189 1.52 -9.89 -19.26
CA LYS A 189 2.84 -10.30 -18.71
C LYS A 189 3.74 -9.12 -18.33
N ASP A 190 3.30 -7.89 -18.50
CA ASP A 190 4.11 -6.72 -18.14
C ASP A 190 4.35 -6.69 -16.62
N LYS A 191 5.59 -6.36 -16.23
CA LYS A 191 5.98 -6.31 -14.82
C LYS A 191 5.36 -5.12 -14.08
N ASN A 192 5.30 -3.95 -14.71
CA ASN A 192 4.82 -2.71 -14.09
C ASN A 192 3.40 -2.36 -14.54
N LYS A 193 2.44 -3.25 -14.31
CA LYS A 193 1.04 -3.00 -14.69
C LYS A 193 0.38 -1.98 -13.75
N LEU A 194 -0.52 -1.19 -14.33
CA LEU A 194 -1.39 -0.33 -13.54
C LEU A 194 -2.66 -1.10 -13.16
N TYR A 195 -2.90 -1.24 -11.86
CA TYR A 195 -4.05 -1.97 -11.31
C TYR A 195 -5.18 -1.05 -10.84
N ALA A 196 -4.89 0.23 -10.62
CA ALA A 196 -5.86 1.26 -10.30
C ALA A 196 -5.44 2.60 -10.89
N LEU A 197 -6.39 3.35 -11.45
CA LEU A 197 -6.09 4.65 -12.06
C LEU A 197 -5.73 5.72 -11.01
N HIS A 198 -6.38 5.66 -9.84
CA HIS A 198 -6.19 6.61 -8.74
C HIS A 198 -5.03 6.25 -7.80
N ALA A 199 -4.59 5.01 -7.80
CA ALA A 199 -3.52 4.48 -6.96
C ALA A 199 -2.48 3.75 -7.83
N PRO A 200 -1.62 4.48 -8.54
CA PRO A 200 -0.66 3.91 -9.49
C PRO A 200 0.45 3.08 -8.81
N GLU A 201 0.64 3.27 -7.51
CA GLU A 201 1.60 2.56 -6.67
C GLU A 201 1.17 1.12 -6.34
N VAL A 202 -0.08 0.75 -6.64
CA VAL A 202 -0.61 -0.59 -6.32
C VAL A 202 0.05 -1.66 -7.17
N GLU A 203 0.62 -2.64 -6.49
CA GLU A 203 1.20 -3.85 -7.08
C GLU A 203 0.29 -5.07 -6.88
N CYS A 204 0.46 -6.07 -7.73
CA CYS A 204 -0.16 -7.38 -7.58
C CYS A 204 0.83 -8.33 -6.90
N ILE A 205 0.65 -8.60 -5.63
CA ILE A 205 1.57 -9.36 -4.79
C ILE A 205 1.03 -10.77 -4.57
N GLY A 206 1.79 -11.79 -5.01
CA GLY A 206 1.45 -13.19 -4.80
C GLY A 206 1.72 -13.61 -3.35
N LYS A 207 0.72 -14.18 -2.68
CA LYS A 207 0.83 -14.66 -1.29
C LYS A 207 0.89 -16.19 -1.17
N GLY A 208 0.76 -16.92 -2.26
CA GLY A 208 0.74 -18.39 -2.21
C GLY A 208 -0.44 -19.01 -1.44
N LYS A 209 -1.43 -18.20 -1.04
CA LYS A 209 -2.63 -18.68 -0.33
C LYS A 209 -3.66 -19.23 -1.33
N ALA A 210 -4.20 -20.43 -1.09
CA ALA A 210 -5.15 -21.08 -2.00
C ALA A 210 -6.44 -20.25 -2.24
N ARG A 211 -6.97 -19.62 -1.20
CA ARG A 211 -8.21 -18.84 -1.28
C ARG A 211 -8.02 -17.39 -1.78
N LYS A 212 -6.87 -16.78 -1.53
CA LYS A 212 -6.53 -15.41 -1.91
C LYS A 212 -5.10 -15.38 -2.44
N PRO A 213 -4.88 -15.83 -3.69
CA PRO A 213 -3.53 -15.99 -4.24
C PRO A 213 -2.81 -14.66 -4.48
N TYR A 214 -3.58 -13.56 -4.66
CA TYR A 214 -3.05 -12.23 -4.92
C TYR A 214 -3.67 -11.20 -3.99
N GLU A 215 -2.82 -10.29 -3.50
CA GLU A 215 -3.19 -9.10 -2.77
C GLU A 215 -2.78 -7.87 -3.59
N PHE A 216 -3.60 -6.82 -3.57
CA PHE A 216 -3.36 -5.59 -4.33
C PHE A 216 -3.08 -4.45 -3.38
N GLY A 217 -1.84 -3.98 -3.38
CA GLY A 217 -1.39 -2.95 -2.45
C GLY A 217 0.08 -2.63 -2.64
N VAL A 218 0.69 -2.10 -1.58
CA VAL A 218 2.11 -1.78 -1.54
C VAL A 218 2.79 -2.72 -0.54
N LYS A 219 3.97 -3.22 -0.87
CA LYS A 219 4.76 -4.00 0.09
C LYS A 219 5.18 -3.10 1.24
N ALA A 220 4.95 -3.53 2.47
CA ALA A 220 5.42 -2.89 3.68
C ALA A 220 6.29 -3.86 4.48
N SER A 221 7.34 -3.34 5.11
CA SER A 221 8.14 -4.05 6.09
C SER A 221 7.84 -3.47 7.47
N ILE A 222 7.73 -4.33 8.47
CA ILE A 222 7.48 -3.95 9.86
C ILE A 222 8.57 -4.57 10.73
N ALA A 223 9.16 -3.76 11.60
CA ALA A 223 10.08 -4.20 12.64
C ALA A 223 9.40 -4.08 14.01
N VAL A 224 9.41 -5.14 14.80
CA VAL A 224 8.87 -5.16 16.16
C VAL A 224 9.91 -5.65 17.16
N THR A 225 9.84 -5.19 18.41
CA THR A 225 10.68 -5.75 19.48
C THR A 225 10.34 -7.22 19.70
N HIS A 226 11.37 -8.05 19.87
CA HIS A 226 11.22 -9.50 19.98
C HIS A 226 10.33 -9.94 21.15
N LYS A 227 10.36 -9.25 22.28
CA LYS A 227 9.67 -9.68 23.51
C LYS A 227 8.29 -9.05 23.65
N GLN A 228 8.17 -7.75 23.48
CA GLN A 228 6.93 -7.01 23.73
C GLN A 228 6.07 -6.82 22.48
N GLY A 229 6.66 -6.93 21.27
CA GLY A 229 5.95 -6.70 20.03
C GLY A 229 5.69 -5.21 19.73
N LEU A 230 6.40 -4.29 20.40
CA LEU A 230 6.33 -2.87 20.07
C LEU A 230 6.87 -2.64 18.67
N ILE A 231 6.13 -1.90 17.85
CA ILE A 231 6.58 -1.50 16.51
C ILE A 231 7.72 -0.48 16.68
N VAL A 232 8.86 -0.76 16.05
CA VAL A 232 10.07 0.07 16.07
C VAL A 232 10.54 0.44 14.66
N GLY A 233 9.74 0.14 13.67
CA GLY A 233 9.95 0.54 12.29
C GLY A 233 8.82 0.06 11.40
N ALA A 234 8.42 0.89 10.44
CA ALA A 234 7.42 0.58 9.44
C ALA A 234 7.73 1.35 8.16
N ARG A 235 7.99 0.65 7.05
CA ARG A 235 8.39 1.27 5.78
C ARG A 235 7.69 0.62 4.60
N SER A 236 7.26 1.43 3.64
CA SER A 236 6.68 0.96 2.39
C SER A 236 7.73 0.88 1.28
N PHE A 237 7.57 -0.10 0.39
CA PHE A 237 8.50 -0.38 -0.71
C PHE A 237 7.75 -0.48 -2.03
N PRO A 238 7.99 0.45 -2.97
CA PRO A 238 7.37 0.38 -4.29
C PRO A 238 7.94 -0.77 -5.13
N GLY A 239 7.19 -1.24 -6.13
CA GLY A 239 7.67 -2.22 -7.11
C GLY A 239 7.81 -3.65 -6.61
N ASN A 240 7.26 -3.99 -5.44
CA ASN A 240 7.28 -5.34 -4.86
C ASN A 240 8.66 -6.01 -4.85
N PRO A 241 9.71 -5.40 -4.23
CA PRO A 241 11.05 -5.99 -4.20
C PRO A 241 11.05 -7.34 -3.46
N TYR A 242 12.11 -8.13 -3.65
CA TYR A 242 12.35 -9.33 -2.84
C TYR A 242 12.44 -8.95 -1.35
N ASP A 243 11.88 -9.77 -0.45
CA ASP A 243 11.77 -9.43 0.97
C ASP A 243 13.13 -9.11 1.60
N GLY A 244 14.16 -9.88 1.28
CA GLY A 244 15.51 -9.64 1.74
C GLY A 244 16.07 -8.26 1.37
N HIS A 245 15.71 -7.72 0.21
CA HIS A 245 16.17 -6.41 -0.23
C HIS A 245 15.57 -5.25 0.58
N THR A 246 14.47 -5.50 1.30
CA THR A 246 13.85 -4.48 2.17
C THR A 246 14.57 -4.35 3.53
N LEU A 247 15.36 -5.35 3.92
CA LEU A 247 15.89 -5.45 5.29
C LEU A 247 16.85 -4.32 5.65
N LYS A 248 17.77 -3.98 4.75
CA LYS A 248 18.77 -2.92 5.00
C LYS A 248 18.11 -1.60 5.31
N GLU A 249 17.21 -1.15 4.44
CA GLU A 249 16.50 0.12 4.61
C GLU A 249 15.56 0.11 5.82
N GLN A 250 14.94 -1.04 6.13
CA GLN A 250 14.12 -1.20 7.31
C GLN A 250 14.93 -1.07 8.61
N LEU A 251 16.12 -1.68 8.66
CA LEU A 251 17.01 -1.58 9.83
C LEU A 251 17.63 -0.21 9.98
N GLU A 252 17.89 0.50 8.87
CA GLU A 252 18.32 1.89 8.89
C GLU A 252 17.28 2.80 9.55
N GLN A 253 16.01 2.73 9.11
CA GLN A 253 14.92 3.46 9.75
C GLN A 253 14.78 3.10 11.23
N THR A 254 14.82 1.80 11.55
CA THR A 254 14.73 1.36 12.95
C THR A 254 15.88 1.94 13.80
N SER A 255 17.09 2.03 13.26
CA SER A 255 18.23 2.61 13.97
C SER A 255 18.07 4.11 14.19
N ILE A 256 17.53 4.84 13.22
CA ILE A 256 17.21 6.27 13.32
C ILE A 256 16.16 6.49 14.42
N LEU A 257 15.08 5.72 14.42
CA LEU A 257 14.00 5.82 15.43
C LEU A 257 14.47 5.48 16.86
N LEU A 258 15.53 4.68 16.99
CA LEU A 258 16.12 4.28 18.28
C LEU A 258 17.32 5.14 18.69
N GLU A 259 17.66 6.20 17.95
CA GLU A 259 18.84 7.01 18.21
C GLU A 259 18.86 7.60 19.63
N ASP A 260 17.73 8.18 20.07
CA ASP A 260 17.62 8.77 21.42
C ASP A 260 17.61 7.71 22.54
N VAL A 261 17.28 6.47 22.22
CA VAL A 261 17.40 5.33 23.17
C VAL A 261 18.84 4.86 23.31
N GLY A 262 19.72 5.21 22.36
CA GLY A 262 21.14 4.84 22.36
C GLY A 262 21.39 3.36 22.08
N VAL A 263 20.46 2.67 21.40
CA VAL A 263 20.55 1.23 21.11
C VAL A 263 20.26 0.96 19.64
N VAL A 264 21.01 0.05 19.04
CA VAL A 264 20.79 -0.41 17.67
C VAL A 264 20.47 -1.90 17.65
N PRO A 265 19.65 -2.38 16.72
CA PRO A 265 19.38 -3.82 16.54
C PRO A 265 20.68 -4.60 16.27
N ARG A 266 20.90 -5.68 17.01
CA ARG A 266 22.03 -6.61 16.84
C ARG A 266 21.58 -7.96 16.31
N HIS A 267 20.36 -8.37 16.65
CA HIS A 267 19.81 -9.67 16.25
C HIS A 267 18.46 -9.45 15.57
N VAL A 268 18.33 -9.99 14.37
CA VAL A 268 17.12 -9.83 13.55
C VAL A 268 16.55 -11.20 13.22
N MET A 269 15.35 -11.49 13.71
CA MET A 269 14.61 -12.70 13.40
C MET A 269 13.73 -12.45 12.18
N VAL A 270 13.92 -13.25 11.14
CA VAL A 270 13.22 -13.14 9.88
C VAL A 270 12.70 -14.49 9.37
N ASP A 271 11.87 -14.47 8.35
CA ASP A 271 11.45 -15.68 7.67
C ASP A 271 12.47 -16.17 6.60
N LEU A 272 12.10 -17.18 5.82
CA LEU A 272 12.95 -17.70 4.74
C LEU A 272 13.00 -16.79 3.51
N GLY A 273 12.10 -15.83 3.40
CA GLY A 273 12.09 -14.80 2.35
C GLY A 273 13.29 -13.84 2.44
N PHE A 274 14.03 -13.85 3.55
CA PHE A 274 15.21 -13.00 3.77
C PHE A 274 16.55 -13.74 3.63
N ARG A 275 16.60 -14.82 2.85
CA ARG A 275 17.86 -15.56 2.65
C ARG A 275 18.86 -14.76 1.81
N GLY A 276 20.15 -14.92 2.12
CA GLY A 276 21.26 -14.46 1.29
C GLY A 276 21.63 -12.99 1.47
N VAL A 277 20.99 -12.25 2.38
CA VAL A 277 21.23 -10.81 2.59
C VAL A 277 22.17 -10.48 3.76
N ASP A 278 22.87 -11.47 4.27
CA ASP A 278 23.85 -11.28 5.37
C ASP A 278 24.96 -10.30 5.01
N ARG A 279 25.45 -10.35 3.76
CA ARG A 279 26.50 -9.46 3.27
C ARG A 279 26.07 -8.00 3.23
N ASP A 280 24.80 -7.76 2.95
CA ASP A 280 24.21 -6.41 2.86
C ASP A 280 23.93 -5.82 4.25
N ASN A 281 23.94 -6.68 5.29
CA ASN A 281 23.62 -6.32 6.68
C ASN A 281 24.73 -6.79 7.66
N PRO A 282 26.00 -6.39 7.51
CA PRO A 282 27.12 -6.95 8.27
C PRO A 282 27.11 -6.60 9.76
N ARG A 283 26.34 -5.57 10.17
CA ARG A 283 26.27 -5.11 11.55
C ARG A 283 25.27 -5.89 12.41
N VAL A 284 24.44 -6.74 11.80
CA VAL A 284 23.40 -7.51 12.51
C VAL A 284 23.53 -9.00 12.26
N GLN A 285 23.17 -9.78 13.24
CA GLN A 285 23.05 -11.22 13.10
C GLN A 285 21.64 -11.59 12.64
N ILE A 286 21.53 -12.07 11.42
CA ILE A 286 20.26 -12.51 10.84
C ILE A 286 19.98 -13.97 11.25
N VAL A 287 18.83 -14.20 11.89
CA VAL A 287 18.40 -15.48 12.42
C VAL A 287 17.14 -15.93 11.68
N HIS A 288 17.23 -17.05 10.95
CA HIS A 288 16.10 -17.67 10.25
C HIS A 288 16.21 -19.21 10.25
N ARG A 289 15.11 -19.92 9.94
CA ARG A 289 15.05 -21.39 9.95
C ARG A 289 16.08 -22.06 9.03
N GLY A 290 16.47 -21.42 7.94
CA GLY A 290 17.50 -21.93 7.03
C GLY A 290 18.88 -22.08 7.65
N LYS A 291 19.15 -21.38 8.77
CA LYS A 291 20.40 -21.45 9.55
C LYS A 291 20.30 -22.39 10.78
N ALA A 292 19.25 -23.20 10.89
CA ALA A 292 18.95 -23.98 12.09
C ALA A 292 20.12 -24.83 12.64
N LYS A 293 21.01 -25.33 11.74
CA LYS A 293 22.18 -26.13 12.14
C LYS A 293 23.25 -25.30 12.86
N SER A 294 23.43 -24.03 12.50
CA SER A 294 24.44 -23.11 13.07
C SER A 294 23.91 -22.30 14.28
N LEU A 295 22.61 -22.35 14.57
CA LEU A 295 22.02 -21.60 15.67
C LEU A 295 22.28 -22.28 17.03
N ASN A 296 22.64 -21.47 18.01
CA ASN A 296 22.72 -21.92 19.40
C ASN A 296 21.32 -22.12 20.03
N ARG A 297 21.27 -22.69 21.27
CA ARG A 297 20.00 -22.96 21.96
C ARG A 297 19.16 -21.69 22.20
N GLN A 298 19.77 -20.57 22.48
CA GLN A 298 19.10 -19.31 22.75
C GLN A 298 18.50 -18.71 21.46
N GLN A 299 19.23 -18.71 20.36
CA GLN A 299 18.74 -18.25 19.06
C GLN A 299 17.59 -19.10 18.53
N ARG A 300 17.60 -20.42 18.76
CA ARG A 300 16.47 -21.30 18.46
C ARG A 300 15.21 -20.93 19.25
N ARG A 301 15.35 -20.52 20.52
CA ARG A 301 14.24 -19.99 21.32
C ARG A 301 13.71 -18.67 20.76
N TRP A 302 14.58 -17.75 20.35
CA TRP A 302 14.17 -16.50 19.73
C TRP A 302 13.39 -16.74 18.42
N LEU A 303 13.88 -17.67 17.60
CA LEU A 303 13.24 -17.99 16.33
C LEU A 303 11.82 -18.58 16.50
N LYS A 304 11.55 -19.31 17.57
CA LYS A 304 10.19 -19.78 17.88
C LYS A 304 9.19 -18.63 18.07
N ARG A 305 9.66 -17.50 18.60
CA ARG A 305 8.81 -16.32 18.84
C ARG A 305 8.64 -15.44 17.61
N ARG A 306 9.32 -15.71 16.48
CA ARG A 306 9.16 -14.92 15.25
C ARG A 306 7.69 -14.74 14.84
N GLN A 307 6.87 -15.76 15.02
CA GLN A 307 5.44 -15.70 14.68
C GLN A 307 4.65 -14.65 15.48
N ALA A 308 5.23 -14.10 16.55
CA ALA A 308 4.59 -13.02 17.33
C ALA A 308 4.42 -11.70 16.55
N VAL A 309 5.04 -11.55 15.38
CA VAL A 309 4.80 -10.42 14.47
C VAL A 309 3.49 -10.57 13.68
N GLU A 310 3.02 -11.78 13.45
CA GLU A 310 1.85 -12.07 12.62
C GLU A 310 0.57 -11.38 13.13
N PRO A 311 0.24 -11.36 14.44
CA PRO A 311 -0.89 -10.58 14.95
C PRO A 311 -0.74 -9.07 14.69
N THR A 312 0.46 -8.51 14.81
CA THR A 312 0.73 -7.09 14.54
C THR A 312 0.50 -6.73 13.07
N ILE A 313 0.84 -7.65 12.16
CA ILE A 313 0.64 -7.49 10.71
C ILE A 313 -0.81 -7.75 10.30
N GLY A 314 -1.49 -8.67 10.98
CA GLY A 314 -2.85 -9.11 10.66
C GLY A 314 -3.96 -8.20 11.20
N HIS A 315 -3.63 -7.32 12.08
CA HIS A 315 -4.51 -6.32 12.69
C HIS A 315 -4.17 -4.93 12.15
#